data_c5adb5761d26fa341950d2e707894a65
#
_entry.id   c5adb5761d26fa341950d2e707894a65
#
_cell.length_a   1.000
_cell.length_b   1.000
_cell.length_c   1.000
_cell.angle_alpha   90.00
_cell.angle_beta   90.00
_cell.angle_gamma   90.00
#
_symmetry.space_group_name_H-M   'P 1'
#
loop_
_entity.id
_entity.type
_entity.pdbx_description
1 polymer ?
#
loop_
_entity_poly.entity_id
_entity_poly.type
_entity_poly.pdbx_seq_one_letter_code
_entity_poly.pdbx_strand_id
1 'polypeptide(L)'
;MNKEQLLSKKEQLLSKKEQIEKIAKIVLIAGIFLYPFLCSFFGIDLGDTGIHMFNYENIYSNPDKVGFTCYLTNVLAWGWLQIFGGLGIWGLNLLEVIVEMVMAFTVYKVFHKYLGDLQTLFGILIAIMASDTYLNIFNYHQFNVFFLILILGFEFKAVVEKKFKYSFVAGIFLTLVVFSRMGSITALVTCFIYVFSYLYNNEDVKYFIKHLGAFAGGAAATFGVLAAFLAITGQVEYFINNIFRLSGIASTAGSGYSMENLWSTFIFGNLDAIASGVIYLAASMILL
;
A
#
# COMPACT_ATOMS: atom_id res chain seq x y z
N MET A 1 -15.92 52.18 11.73
CA MET A 1 -16.65 51.04 11.14
C MET A 1 -17.60 50.52 12.21
N ASN A 2 -18.90 50.47 11.95
CA ASN A 2 -19.91 50.05 12.92
C ASN A 2 -19.83 48.51 13.13
N LYS A 3 -20.23 48.01 14.29
CA LYS A 3 -20.25 46.60 14.66
C LYS A 3 -20.95 45.69 13.65
N GLU A 4 -22.05 46.20 13.06
CA GLU A 4 -22.79 45.53 11.99
C GLU A 4 -22.00 45.39 10.69
N GLN A 5 -21.24 46.40 10.29
CA GLN A 5 -20.38 46.33 9.10
C GLN A 5 -19.24 45.32 9.29
N LEU A 6 -18.70 45.19 10.51
CA LEU A 6 -17.71 44.19 10.84
C LEU A 6 -18.27 42.76 10.78
N LEU A 7 -19.50 42.56 11.28
CA LEU A 7 -20.17 41.27 11.20
C LEU A 7 -20.46 40.85 9.76
N SER A 8 -21.03 41.73 8.97
CA SER A 8 -21.32 41.48 7.54
C SER A 8 -20.05 41.15 6.76
N LYS A 9 -18.97 41.89 7.00
CA LYS A 9 -17.66 41.60 6.34
C LYS A 9 -17.09 40.25 6.75
N LYS A 10 -17.26 39.87 8.02
CA LYS A 10 -16.83 38.54 8.53
C LYS A 10 -17.63 37.40 7.90
N GLU A 11 -18.95 37.56 7.76
CA GLU A 11 -19.83 36.58 7.11
C GLU A 11 -19.50 36.42 5.62
N GLN A 12 -19.21 37.50 4.91
CA GLN A 12 -18.77 37.46 3.51
C GLN A 12 -17.40 36.74 3.35
N LEU A 13 -16.46 36.97 4.28
CA LEU A 13 -15.16 36.30 4.25
C LEU A 13 -15.29 34.80 4.53
N LEU A 14 -16.16 34.40 5.47
CA LEU A 14 -16.44 33.01 5.77
C LEU A 14 -17.06 32.29 4.56
N SER A 15 -18.07 32.92 3.93
CA SER A 15 -18.71 32.38 2.73
C SER A 15 -17.72 32.20 1.58
N LYS A 16 -16.82 33.17 1.35
CA LYS A 16 -15.76 33.05 0.33
C LYS A 16 -14.78 31.90 0.67
N LYS A 17 -14.39 31.75 1.93
CA LYS A 17 -13.51 30.68 2.37
C LYS A 17 -14.16 29.31 2.10
N GLU A 18 -15.42 29.13 2.47
CA GLU A 18 -16.15 27.87 2.21
C GLU A 18 -16.25 27.56 0.72
N GLN A 19 -16.48 28.56 -0.13
CA GLN A 19 -16.50 28.39 -1.58
C GLN A 19 -15.13 27.95 -2.12
N ILE A 20 -14.04 28.59 -1.66
CA ILE A 20 -12.66 28.23 -2.06
C ILE A 20 -12.35 26.80 -1.62
N GLU A 21 -12.68 26.42 -0.39
CA GLU A 21 -12.48 25.05 0.10
C GLU A 21 -13.27 24.03 -0.73
N LYS A 22 -14.49 24.32 -1.10
CA LYS A 22 -15.30 23.46 -1.96
C LYS A 22 -14.69 23.28 -3.35
N ILE A 23 -14.26 24.37 -3.97
CA ILE A 23 -13.58 24.31 -5.27
C ILE A 23 -12.27 23.52 -5.16
N ALA A 24 -11.46 23.79 -4.15
CA ALA A 24 -10.21 23.08 -3.92
C ALA A 24 -10.41 21.56 -3.76
N LYS A 25 -11.43 21.14 -2.99
CA LYS A 25 -11.82 19.72 -2.87
C LYS A 25 -12.16 19.10 -4.23
N ILE A 26 -12.96 19.79 -5.04
CA ILE A 26 -13.34 19.31 -6.38
C ILE A 26 -12.11 19.15 -7.27
N VAL A 27 -11.22 20.14 -7.28
CA VAL A 27 -9.98 20.12 -8.09
C VAL A 27 -9.07 19.00 -7.64
N LEU A 28 -8.89 18.80 -6.33
CA LEU A 28 -8.05 17.72 -5.80
C LEU A 28 -8.64 16.35 -6.14
N ILE A 29 -9.94 16.15 -5.97
CA ILE A 29 -10.61 14.89 -6.34
C ILE A 29 -10.48 14.65 -7.85
N ALA A 30 -10.72 15.67 -8.67
CA ALA A 30 -10.55 15.55 -10.12
C ALA A 30 -9.09 15.18 -10.48
N GLY A 31 -8.11 15.81 -9.84
CA GLY A 31 -6.69 15.49 -10.03
C GLY A 31 -6.36 14.04 -9.66
N ILE A 32 -6.86 13.56 -8.51
CA ILE A 32 -6.67 12.18 -8.05
C ILE A 32 -7.22 11.17 -9.07
N PHE A 33 -8.34 11.45 -9.73
CA PHE A 33 -8.92 10.56 -10.73
C PHE A 33 -8.29 10.71 -12.12
N LEU A 34 -8.12 11.95 -12.58
CA LEU A 34 -7.68 12.21 -13.95
C LEU A 34 -6.20 11.89 -14.16
N TYR A 35 -5.36 12.16 -13.16
CA TYR A 35 -3.92 11.95 -13.34
C TYR A 35 -3.55 10.48 -13.62
N PRO A 36 -3.91 9.48 -12.78
CA PRO A 36 -3.60 8.08 -13.06
C PRO A 36 -4.29 7.58 -14.33
N PHE A 37 -5.53 8.02 -14.58
CA PHE A 37 -6.25 7.66 -15.80
C PHE A 37 -5.52 8.14 -17.07
N LEU A 38 -5.01 9.36 -17.08
CA LEU A 38 -4.22 9.88 -18.19
C LEU A 38 -2.88 9.13 -18.32
N CYS A 39 -2.23 8.80 -17.19
CA CYS A 39 -1.01 8.02 -17.18
C CYS A 39 -1.20 6.59 -17.72
N SER A 40 -2.41 6.02 -17.63
CA SER A 40 -2.70 4.69 -18.17
C SER A 40 -2.53 4.56 -19.69
N PHE A 41 -2.47 5.67 -20.42
CA PHE A 41 -2.20 5.70 -21.87
C PHE A 41 -0.71 5.76 -22.19
N PHE A 42 0.16 6.01 -21.22
CA PHE A 42 1.60 5.93 -21.42
C PHE A 42 2.05 4.48 -21.47
N GLY A 43 3.15 4.24 -22.15
CA GLY A 43 3.62 2.90 -22.54
C GLY A 43 3.87 1.90 -21.42
N ILE A 44 4.85 1.04 -21.61
CA ILE A 44 5.21 -0.05 -20.69
C ILE A 44 6.66 0.12 -20.25
N ASP A 45 6.97 -0.35 -19.05
CA ASP A 45 8.34 -0.66 -18.69
C ASP A 45 8.82 -1.89 -19.47
N LEU A 46 9.85 -1.72 -20.29
CA LEU A 46 10.41 -2.80 -21.11
C LEU A 46 11.23 -3.81 -20.27
N GLY A 47 11.58 -3.47 -19.01
CA GLY A 47 12.34 -4.36 -18.15
C GLY A 47 11.50 -5.47 -17.56
N ASP A 48 10.66 -5.13 -16.59
CA ASP A 48 9.95 -6.12 -15.78
C ASP A 48 8.57 -6.51 -16.31
N THR A 49 7.95 -5.66 -17.15
CA THR A 49 6.58 -5.90 -17.64
C THR A 49 6.42 -7.25 -18.34
N GLY A 50 7.38 -7.63 -19.17
CA GLY A 50 7.32 -8.92 -19.89
C GLY A 50 7.33 -10.13 -18.96
N ILE A 51 8.11 -10.06 -17.87
CA ILE A 51 8.16 -11.12 -16.85
C ILE A 51 6.83 -11.18 -16.09
N HIS A 52 6.28 -10.02 -15.73
CA HIS A 52 5.00 -9.95 -15.02
C HIS A 52 3.86 -10.49 -15.88
N MET A 53 3.75 -10.07 -17.12
CA MET A 53 2.73 -10.56 -18.05
C MET A 53 2.85 -12.07 -18.25
N PHE A 54 4.07 -12.59 -18.45
CA PHE A 54 4.29 -14.02 -18.54
C PHE A 54 3.79 -14.75 -17.29
N ASN A 55 4.08 -14.25 -16.09
CA ASN A 55 3.61 -14.84 -14.84
C ASN A 55 2.08 -14.80 -14.73
N TYR A 56 1.44 -13.68 -15.11
CA TYR A 56 -0.01 -13.52 -15.07
C TYR A 56 -0.73 -14.51 -15.99
N GLU A 57 -0.26 -14.65 -17.24
CA GLU A 57 -0.89 -15.54 -18.21
C GLU A 57 -0.67 -17.03 -17.89
N ASN A 58 0.46 -17.36 -17.26
CA ASN A 58 0.91 -18.75 -17.12
C ASN A 58 0.77 -19.33 -15.71
N ILE A 59 0.21 -18.59 -14.73
CA ILE A 59 0.12 -19.03 -13.32
C ILE A 59 -0.57 -20.40 -13.16
N TYR A 60 -1.51 -20.75 -14.04
CA TYR A 60 -2.22 -22.02 -14.04
C TYR A 60 -1.87 -22.96 -15.21
N SER A 61 -1.40 -22.43 -16.33
CA SER A 61 -1.07 -23.23 -17.52
C SER A 61 0.35 -23.80 -17.50
N ASN A 62 1.31 -23.05 -16.93
CA ASN A 62 2.73 -23.43 -16.85
C ASN A 62 3.33 -23.05 -15.47
N PRO A 63 2.78 -23.56 -14.36
CA PRO A 63 3.16 -23.10 -13.01
C PRO A 63 4.63 -23.38 -12.65
N ASP A 64 5.26 -24.38 -13.28
CA ASP A 64 6.68 -24.72 -13.11
C ASP A 64 7.64 -23.59 -13.57
N LYS A 65 7.19 -22.71 -14.46
CA LYS A 65 7.97 -21.61 -15.04
C LYS A 65 7.68 -20.25 -14.39
N VAL A 66 6.63 -20.16 -13.58
CA VAL A 66 6.14 -18.92 -12.99
C VAL A 66 6.83 -18.64 -11.67
N GLY A 67 7.10 -17.35 -11.39
CA GLY A 67 7.56 -16.89 -10.11
C GLY A 67 6.43 -16.78 -9.08
N PHE A 68 6.43 -17.64 -8.06
CA PHE A 68 5.42 -17.63 -6.98
C PHE A 68 5.70 -16.61 -5.87
N THR A 69 6.77 -15.85 -5.97
CA THR A 69 7.12 -14.81 -4.98
C THR A 69 6.08 -13.71 -4.86
N CYS A 70 5.28 -13.52 -5.91
CA CYS A 70 4.19 -12.53 -6.02
C CYS A 70 2.86 -13.23 -6.32
N TYR A 71 2.60 -14.35 -5.65
CA TYR A 71 1.48 -15.26 -5.95
C TYR A 71 0.13 -14.54 -6.06
N LEU A 72 -0.26 -13.79 -5.03
CA LEU A 72 -1.57 -13.12 -4.99
C LEU A 72 -1.71 -12.09 -6.11
N THR A 73 -0.64 -11.35 -6.41
CA THR A 73 -0.60 -10.39 -7.52
C THR A 73 -0.82 -11.10 -8.85
N ASN A 74 -0.11 -12.22 -9.07
CA ASN A 74 -0.24 -13.01 -10.29
C ASN A 74 -1.65 -13.57 -10.47
N VAL A 75 -2.25 -14.12 -9.41
CA VAL A 75 -3.62 -14.68 -9.45
C VAL A 75 -4.66 -13.59 -9.75
N LEU A 76 -4.52 -12.42 -9.13
CA LEU A 76 -5.45 -11.31 -9.35
C LEU A 76 -5.34 -10.76 -10.78
N ALA A 77 -4.13 -10.58 -11.27
CA ALA A 77 -3.89 -10.15 -12.65
C ALA A 77 -4.37 -11.21 -13.66
N TRP A 78 -4.15 -12.49 -13.39
CA TRP A 78 -4.70 -13.57 -14.20
C TRP A 78 -6.23 -13.50 -14.30
N GLY A 79 -6.91 -13.38 -13.15
CA GLY A 79 -8.37 -13.24 -13.13
C GLY A 79 -8.87 -12.02 -13.89
N TRP A 80 -8.17 -10.90 -13.80
CA TRP A 80 -8.46 -9.70 -14.56
C TRP A 80 -8.30 -9.91 -16.07
N LEU A 81 -7.22 -10.56 -16.49
CA LEU A 81 -6.96 -10.86 -17.90
C LEU A 81 -7.99 -11.83 -18.52
N GLN A 82 -8.62 -12.73 -17.74
CA GLN A 82 -9.71 -13.58 -18.24
C GLN A 82 -10.92 -12.74 -18.70
N ILE A 83 -11.12 -11.55 -18.12
CA ILE A 83 -12.26 -10.68 -18.41
C ILE A 83 -11.86 -9.58 -19.40
N PHE A 84 -10.70 -8.96 -19.19
CA PHE A 84 -10.26 -7.77 -19.89
C PHE A 84 -9.00 -7.97 -20.76
N GLY A 85 -8.56 -9.21 -20.96
CA GLY A 85 -7.37 -9.52 -21.76
C GLY A 85 -7.43 -8.99 -23.19
N GLY A 86 -8.63 -8.84 -23.76
CA GLY A 86 -8.84 -8.23 -25.08
C GLY A 86 -8.40 -6.75 -25.18
N LEU A 87 -8.21 -6.07 -24.04
CA LEU A 87 -7.66 -4.70 -23.98
C LEU A 87 -6.12 -4.67 -24.02
N GLY A 88 -5.46 -5.84 -23.98
CA GLY A 88 -4.00 -5.94 -23.97
C GLY A 88 -3.39 -5.24 -22.75
N ILE A 89 -2.26 -4.58 -22.97
CA ILE A 89 -1.50 -3.87 -21.94
C ILE A 89 -2.33 -2.78 -21.27
N TRP A 90 -3.14 -2.06 -22.01
CA TRP A 90 -4.00 -1.02 -21.45
C TRP A 90 -4.98 -1.57 -20.42
N GLY A 91 -5.43 -2.83 -20.57
CA GLY A 91 -6.23 -3.50 -19.55
C GLY A 91 -5.51 -3.63 -18.21
N LEU A 92 -4.21 -3.90 -18.19
CA LEU A 92 -3.40 -3.95 -16.96
C LEU A 92 -3.18 -2.55 -16.38
N ASN A 93 -2.98 -1.53 -17.23
CA ASN A 93 -2.89 -0.15 -16.79
C ASN A 93 -4.20 0.31 -16.13
N LEU A 94 -5.36 -0.12 -16.66
CA LEU A 94 -6.66 0.17 -16.02
C LEU A 94 -6.81 -0.53 -14.67
N LEU A 95 -6.31 -1.75 -14.52
CA LEU A 95 -6.30 -2.43 -13.23
C LEU A 95 -5.50 -1.63 -12.20
N GLU A 96 -4.34 -1.09 -12.60
CA GLU A 96 -3.52 -0.24 -11.76
C GLU A 96 -4.29 1.02 -11.32
N VAL A 97 -4.92 1.74 -12.26
CA VAL A 97 -5.75 2.91 -11.94
C VAL A 97 -6.84 2.56 -10.92
N ILE A 98 -7.50 1.40 -11.07
CA ILE A 98 -8.52 0.95 -10.12
C ILE A 98 -7.92 0.73 -8.73
N VAL A 99 -6.77 0.07 -8.64
CA VAL A 99 -6.07 -0.17 -7.37
C VAL A 99 -5.71 1.15 -6.71
N GLU A 100 -5.16 2.12 -7.45
CA GLU A 100 -4.84 3.46 -6.94
C GLU A 100 -6.08 4.22 -6.45
N MET A 101 -7.20 4.13 -7.17
CA MET A 101 -8.46 4.75 -6.74
C MET A 101 -8.96 4.14 -5.44
N VAL A 102 -8.86 2.81 -5.30
CA VAL A 102 -9.24 2.12 -4.05
C VAL A 102 -8.30 2.50 -2.92
N MET A 103 -6.99 2.65 -3.19
CA MET A 103 -6.03 3.17 -2.21
C MET A 103 -6.39 4.59 -1.76
N ALA A 104 -6.58 5.50 -2.71
CA ALA A 104 -6.93 6.89 -2.43
C ALA A 104 -8.21 7.00 -1.58
N PHE A 105 -9.25 6.26 -1.95
CA PHE A 105 -10.48 6.18 -1.19
C PHE A 105 -10.25 5.66 0.23
N THR A 106 -9.44 4.63 0.38
CA THR A 106 -9.14 4.01 1.69
C THR A 106 -8.38 4.98 2.59
N VAL A 107 -7.32 5.60 2.07
CA VAL A 107 -6.54 6.62 2.80
C VAL A 107 -7.44 7.77 3.24
N TYR A 108 -8.28 8.28 2.33
CA TYR A 108 -9.22 9.32 2.67
C TYR A 108 -10.17 8.89 3.81
N LYS A 109 -10.79 7.72 3.71
CA LYS A 109 -11.71 7.19 4.74
C LYS A 109 -11.06 6.96 6.10
N VAL A 110 -9.79 6.64 6.13
CA VAL A 110 -9.06 6.43 7.38
C VAL A 110 -8.65 7.75 8.01
N PHE A 111 -8.08 8.67 7.23
CA PHE A 111 -7.34 9.82 7.77
C PHE A 111 -8.06 11.17 7.73
N HIS A 112 -9.09 11.38 6.88
CA HIS A 112 -9.75 12.69 6.75
C HIS A 112 -10.29 13.26 8.07
N LYS A 113 -10.73 12.40 8.99
CA LYS A 113 -11.23 12.82 10.31
C LYS A 113 -10.15 13.38 11.24
N TYR A 114 -8.90 12.99 11.00
CA TYR A 114 -7.75 13.37 11.85
C TYR A 114 -6.93 14.50 11.25
N LEU A 115 -6.79 14.52 9.94
CA LEU A 115 -5.96 15.49 9.22
C LEU A 115 -6.78 16.61 8.57
N GLY A 116 -8.10 16.42 8.42
CA GLY A 116 -8.96 17.29 7.63
C GLY A 116 -9.03 16.87 6.14
N ASP A 117 -10.12 17.29 5.48
CA ASP A 117 -10.41 16.85 4.10
C ASP A 117 -9.38 17.32 3.09
N LEU A 118 -9.05 18.63 3.10
CA LEU A 118 -8.14 19.21 2.11
C LEU A 118 -6.72 18.66 2.24
N GLN A 119 -6.23 18.58 3.49
CA GLN A 119 -4.88 18.07 3.78
C GLN A 119 -4.76 16.60 3.34
N THR A 120 -5.79 15.81 3.61
CA THR A 120 -5.81 14.38 3.21
C THR A 120 -5.85 14.23 1.69
N LEU A 121 -6.72 14.97 1.00
CA LEU A 121 -6.82 14.92 -0.47
C LEU A 121 -5.54 15.42 -1.13
N PHE A 122 -4.95 16.49 -0.62
CA PHE A 122 -3.69 17.03 -1.14
C PHE A 122 -2.54 16.04 -0.95
N GLY A 123 -2.44 15.41 0.24
CA GLY A 123 -1.44 14.38 0.50
C GLY A 123 -1.60 13.15 -0.42
N ILE A 124 -2.84 12.71 -0.69
CA ILE A 124 -3.12 11.62 -1.62
C ILE A 124 -2.67 11.99 -3.03
N LEU A 125 -3.03 13.19 -3.52
CA LEU A 125 -2.64 13.62 -4.87
C LEU A 125 -1.11 13.67 -5.02
N ILE A 126 -0.40 14.24 -4.04
CA ILE A 126 1.07 14.27 -4.06
C ILE A 126 1.65 12.86 -4.04
N ALA A 127 1.11 11.95 -3.21
CA ALA A 127 1.58 10.57 -3.13
C ALA A 127 1.43 9.85 -4.47
N ILE A 128 0.28 9.99 -5.15
CA ILE A 128 0.04 9.43 -6.47
C ILE A 128 1.04 10.02 -7.48
N MET A 129 1.17 11.33 -7.55
CA MET A 129 2.10 11.98 -8.49
C MET A 129 3.57 11.65 -8.23
N ALA A 130 3.94 11.37 -6.99
CA ALA A 130 5.31 10.99 -6.63
C ALA A 130 5.60 9.50 -6.88
N SER A 131 4.58 8.63 -6.82
CA SER A 131 4.74 7.20 -7.09
C SER A 131 4.81 6.89 -8.58
N ASP A 132 4.14 7.68 -9.41
CA ASP A 132 4.01 7.46 -10.86
C ASP A 132 5.18 8.04 -11.64
N THR A 133 6.39 7.82 -11.19
CA THR A 133 7.51 8.41 -11.89
C THR A 133 7.65 7.91 -13.33
N TYR A 134 7.05 6.78 -13.71
CA TYR A 134 7.29 6.25 -15.06
C TYR A 134 6.15 5.52 -15.77
N LEU A 135 5.41 4.58 -15.19
CA LEU A 135 4.51 3.74 -16.01
C LEU A 135 3.45 3.03 -15.15
N ASN A 136 2.19 3.27 -15.45
CA ASN A 136 1.05 2.69 -14.72
C ASN A 136 0.72 1.29 -15.24
N ILE A 137 1.54 0.34 -14.89
CA ILE A 137 1.21 -1.08 -15.09
C ILE A 137 0.99 -1.75 -13.75
N PHE A 138 -0.12 -2.47 -13.64
CA PHE A 138 -0.40 -3.27 -12.46
C PHE A 138 0.74 -4.25 -12.18
N ASN A 139 1.38 -4.08 -11.04
CA ASN A 139 2.43 -4.97 -10.57
C ASN A 139 2.37 -5.14 -9.04
N TYR A 140 3.28 -5.96 -8.52
CA TYR A 140 3.31 -6.27 -7.09
C TYR A 140 3.72 -5.08 -6.21
N HIS A 141 4.38 -4.06 -6.74
CA HIS A 141 4.82 -2.90 -5.95
C HIS A 141 3.61 -2.09 -5.46
N GLN A 142 2.73 -1.68 -6.37
CA GLN A 142 1.54 -0.91 -6.04
C GLN A 142 0.58 -1.72 -5.17
N PHE A 143 0.38 -2.99 -5.51
CA PHE A 143 -0.49 -3.86 -4.74
C PHE A 143 0.05 -4.12 -3.33
N ASN A 144 1.39 -4.17 -3.18
CA ASN A 144 2.05 -4.25 -1.90
C ASN A 144 1.84 -2.97 -1.07
N VAL A 145 2.02 -1.78 -1.68
CA VAL A 145 1.77 -0.49 -1.03
C VAL A 145 0.31 -0.38 -0.57
N PHE A 146 -0.63 -0.85 -1.39
CA PHE A 146 -2.04 -0.87 -1.03
C PHE A 146 -2.30 -1.63 0.27
N PHE A 147 -1.79 -2.84 0.41
CA PHE A 147 -1.96 -3.60 1.64
C PHE A 147 -1.21 -3.00 2.83
N LEU A 148 -0.03 -2.41 2.62
CA LEU A 148 0.70 -1.69 3.69
C LEU A 148 -0.12 -0.50 4.22
N ILE A 149 -0.75 0.27 3.35
CA ILE A 149 -1.64 1.37 3.75
C ILE A 149 -2.82 0.83 4.57
N LEU A 150 -3.39 -0.30 4.18
CA LEU A 150 -4.48 -0.94 4.93
C LEU A 150 -4.01 -1.43 6.31
N ILE A 151 -2.84 -2.08 6.39
CA ILE A 151 -2.25 -2.50 7.67
C ILE A 151 -2.12 -1.28 8.59
N LEU A 152 -1.39 -0.26 8.17
CA LEU A 152 -1.12 0.94 8.96
C LEU A 152 -2.42 1.67 9.35
N GLY A 153 -3.37 1.78 8.43
CA GLY A 153 -4.66 2.41 8.68
C GLY A 153 -5.49 1.67 9.73
N PHE A 154 -5.52 0.34 9.68
CA PHE A 154 -6.26 -0.46 10.66
C PHE A 154 -5.53 -0.56 11.99
N GLU A 155 -4.21 -0.63 12.01
CA GLU A 155 -3.41 -0.56 13.23
C GLU A 155 -3.59 0.79 13.93
N PHE A 156 -3.56 1.89 13.19
CA PHE A 156 -3.86 3.22 13.71
C PHE A 156 -5.25 3.27 14.35
N LYS A 157 -6.28 2.77 13.67
CA LYS A 157 -7.64 2.67 14.24
C LYS A 157 -7.69 1.76 15.46
N ALA A 158 -6.95 0.67 15.46
CA ALA A 158 -6.89 -0.26 16.59
C ALA A 158 -6.41 0.43 17.86
N VAL A 159 -5.36 1.25 17.74
CA VAL A 159 -4.77 2.00 18.85
C VAL A 159 -5.66 3.16 19.27
N VAL A 160 -6.13 3.99 18.32
CA VAL A 160 -6.94 5.19 18.63
C VAL A 160 -8.31 4.84 19.17
N GLU A 161 -9.01 3.86 18.57
CA GLU A 161 -10.33 3.44 19.01
C GLU A 161 -10.30 2.33 20.07
N LYS A 162 -9.12 1.82 20.43
CA LYS A 162 -8.92 0.73 21.40
C LYS A 162 -9.75 -0.52 21.08
N LYS A 163 -9.88 -0.86 19.80
CA LYS A 163 -10.72 -2.00 19.33
C LYS A 163 -9.88 -3.06 18.64
N PHE A 164 -9.70 -4.21 19.28
CA PHE A 164 -8.91 -5.33 18.76
C PHE A 164 -9.42 -5.91 17.43
N LYS A 165 -10.70 -5.70 17.06
CA LYS A 165 -11.21 -6.08 15.73
C LYS A 165 -10.41 -5.47 14.58
N TYR A 166 -9.89 -4.26 14.75
CA TYR A 166 -9.07 -3.61 13.73
C TYR A 166 -7.67 -4.24 13.65
N SER A 167 -7.13 -4.70 14.77
CA SER A 167 -5.88 -5.47 14.75
C SER A 167 -6.05 -6.79 14.00
N PHE A 168 -7.19 -7.47 14.17
CA PHE A 168 -7.51 -8.67 13.40
C PHE A 168 -7.54 -8.39 11.89
N VAL A 169 -8.18 -7.30 11.48
CA VAL A 169 -8.22 -6.88 10.06
C VAL A 169 -6.83 -6.51 9.55
N ALA A 170 -6.01 -5.82 10.35
CA ALA A 170 -4.62 -5.53 9.98
C ALA A 170 -3.81 -6.83 9.76
N GLY A 171 -4.01 -7.86 10.60
CA GLY A 171 -3.42 -9.18 10.43
C GLY A 171 -3.85 -9.88 9.13
N ILE A 172 -5.11 -9.74 8.71
CA ILE A 172 -5.56 -10.21 7.38
C ILE A 172 -4.68 -9.60 6.29
N PHE A 173 -4.53 -8.28 6.30
CA PHE A 173 -3.74 -7.58 5.29
C PHE A 173 -2.25 -7.88 5.36
N LEU A 174 -1.70 -8.21 6.55
CA LEU A 174 -0.33 -8.70 6.65
C LEU A 174 -0.12 -9.97 5.80
N THR A 175 -1.00 -10.93 5.88
CA THR A 175 -0.86 -12.14 5.07
C THR A 175 -1.05 -11.84 3.58
N LEU A 176 -2.00 -10.99 3.23
CA LEU A 176 -2.22 -10.60 1.84
C LEU A 176 -1.00 -9.88 1.25
N VAL A 177 -0.34 -8.99 1.99
CA VAL A 177 0.88 -8.32 1.53
C VAL A 177 2.04 -9.31 1.33
N VAL A 178 2.20 -10.29 2.21
CA VAL A 178 3.23 -11.33 2.07
C VAL A 178 2.99 -12.20 0.84
N PHE A 179 1.74 -12.58 0.57
CA PHE A 179 1.39 -13.34 -0.65
C PHE A 179 1.42 -12.49 -1.93
N SER A 180 1.28 -11.16 -1.82
CA SER A 180 1.49 -10.24 -2.94
C SER A 180 2.97 -10.09 -3.28
N ARG A 181 3.85 -10.15 -2.27
CA ARG A 181 5.29 -10.15 -2.40
C ARG A 181 5.91 -10.77 -1.15
N MET A 182 6.57 -11.91 -1.27
CA MET A 182 7.14 -12.63 -0.12
C MET A 182 8.10 -11.78 0.72
N GLY A 183 8.90 -10.91 0.09
CA GLY A 183 9.80 -10.00 0.80
C GLY A 183 9.09 -9.04 1.76
N SER A 184 7.80 -8.85 1.61
CA SER A 184 6.99 -7.98 2.48
C SER A 184 6.66 -8.59 3.83
N ILE A 185 7.21 -9.74 4.17
CA ILE A 185 7.20 -10.27 5.57
C ILE A 185 7.78 -9.24 6.55
N THR A 186 8.63 -8.33 6.09
CA THR A 186 9.14 -7.19 6.87
C THR A 186 8.04 -6.25 7.36
N ALA A 187 6.86 -6.26 6.73
CA ALA A 187 5.69 -5.53 7.21
C ALA A 187 5.24 -5.98 8.62
N LEU A 188 5.68 -7.14 9.08
CA LEU A 188 5.49 -7.58 10.47
C LEU A 188 6.02 -6.55 11.48
N VAL A 189 7.00 -5.73 11.10
CA VAL A 189 7.55 -4.66 11.95
C VAL A 189 6.49 -3.63 12.36
N THR A 190 5.42 -3.47 11.57
CA THR A 190 4.33 -2.52 11.90
C THR A 190 3.65 -2.88 13.22
N CYS A 191 3.64 -4.16 13.64
CA CYS A 191 3.06 -4.58 14.91
C CYS A 191 3.73 -3.92 16.14
N PHE A 192 4.93 -3.32 15.99
CA PHE A 192 5.55 -2.52 17.04
C PHE A 192 4.71 -1.31 17.45
N ILE A 193 3.72 -0.89 16.66
CA ILE A 193 2.76 0.13 17.07
C ILE A 193 2.01 -0.26 18.35
N TYR A 194 1.75 -1.56 18.56
CA TYR A 194 1.10 -2.06 19.78
C TYR A 194 2.05 -1.99 20.98
N VAL A 195 3.34 -2.28 20.78
CA VAL A 195 4.36 -2.11 21.82
C VAL A 195 4.49 -0.64 22.19
N PHE A 196 4.58 0.24 21.20
CA PHE A 196 4.65 1.69 21.40
C PHE A 196 3.41 2.20 22.14
N SER A 197 2.21 1.78 21.73
CA SER A 197 0.96 2.16 22.39
C SER A 197 0.93 1.69 23.87
N TYR A 198 1.37 0.47 24.13
CA TYR A 198 1.47 -0.09 25.48
C TYR A 198 2.39 0.76 26.38
N LEU A 199 3.58 1.09 25.87
CA LEU A 199 4.57 1.85 26.66
C LEU A 199 4.18 3.32 26.82
N TYR A 200 3.71 3.97 25.77
CA TYR A 200 3.42 5.40 25.77
C TYR A 200 2.12 5.74 26.50
N ASN A 201 1.08 4.93 26.32
CA ASN A 201 -0.23 5.17 26.93
C ASN A 201 -0.38 4.50 28.31
N ASN A 202 0.65 3.82 28.83
CA ASN A 202 0.58 3.04 30.09
C ASN A 202 -0.59 2.06 30.10
N GLU A 203 -0.83 1.37 28.99
CA GLU A 203 -1.91 0.40 28.84
C GLU A 203 -1.62 -0.89 29.62
N ASP A 204 -2.66 -1.65 29.97
CA ASP A 204 -2.49 -2.97 30.61
C ASP A 204 -1.85 -3.98 29.64
N VAL A 205 -1.03 -4.88 30.17
CA VAL A 205 -0.45 -6.02 29.43
C VAL A 205 -1.53 -6.84 28.70
N LYS A 206 -2.71 -6.96 29.31
CA LYS A 206 -3.86 -7.63 28.67
C LYS A 206 -4.31 -6.94 27.39
N TYR A 207 -4.24 -5.60 27.35
CA TYR A 207 -4.54 -4.84 26.15
C TYR A 207 -3.56 -5.21 25.03
N PHE A 208 -2.26 -5.15 25.32
CA PHE A 208 -1.22 -5.52 24.37
C PHE A 208 -1.39 -6.94 23.83
N ILE A 209 -1.55 -7.93 24.70
CA ILE A 209 -1.72 -9.35 24.32
C ILE A 209 -2.97 -9.55 23.45
N LYS A 210 -4.09 -8.88 23.77
CA LYS A 210 -5.32 -8.97 22.95
C LYS A 210 -5.14 -8.41 21.56
N HIS A 211 -4.46 -7.26 21.41
CA HIS A 211 -4.19 -6.67 20.10
C HIS A 211 -3.25 -7.52 19.26
N LEU A 212 -2.15 -7.98 19.86
CA LEU A 212 -1.18 -8.86 19.20
C LEU A 212 -1.82 -10.23 18.84
N GLY A 213 -2.59 -10.80 19.76
CA GLY A 213 -3.32 -12.04 19.51
C GLY A 213 -4.37 -11.91 18.41
N ALA A 214 -5.11 -10.80 18.36
CA ALA A 214 -6.05 -10.53 17.29
C ALA A 214 -5.34 -10.37 15.95
N PHE A 215 -4.23 -9.63 15.90
CA PHE A 215 -3.40 -9.46 14.71
C PHE A 215 -2.87 -10.81 14.19
N ALA A 216 -2.28 -11.62 15.07
CA ALA A 216 -1.81 -12.96 14.72
C ALA A 216 -2.97 -13.88 14.27
N GLY A 217 -4.13 -13.78 14.92
CA GLY A 217 -5.33 -14.52 14.55
C GLY A 217 -5.85 -14.17 13.15
N GLY A 218 -5.87 -12.89 12.79
CA GLY A 218 -6.22 -12.43 11.45
C GLY A 218 -5.24 -12.94 10.39
N ALA A 219 -3.94 -12.87 10.69
CA ALA A 219 -2.90 -13.39 9.81
C ALA A 219 -3.03 -14.91 9.60
N ALA A 220 -3.20 -15.67 10.67
CA ALA A 220 -3.34 -17.13 10.61
C ALA A 220 -4.62 -17.57 9.87
N ALA A 221 -5.75 -16.90 10.10
CA ALA A 221 -6.99 -17.17 9.39
C ALA A 221 -6.84 -16.97 7.87
N THR A 222 -6.23 -15.87 7.45
CA THR A 222 -6.01 -15.57 6.03
C THR A 222 -5.00 -16.53 5.41
N PHE A 223 -3.93 -16.87 6.16
CA PHE A 223 -2.98 -17.88 5.71
C PHE A 223 -3.68 -19.23 5.45
N GLY A 224 -4.56 -19.66 6.36
CA GLY A 224 -5.33 -20.89 6.19
C GLY A 224 -6.19 -20.88 4.92
N VAL A 225 -6.86 -19.75 4.63
CA VAL A 225 -7.67 -19.58 3.41
C VAL A 225 -6.79 -19.65 2.16
N LEU A 226 -5.65 -18.95 2.12
CA LEU A 226 -4.74 -18.96 0.96
C LEU A 226 -4.05 -20.32 0.78
N ALA A 227 -3.70 -21.00 1.87
CA ALA A 227 -3.16 -22.36 1.82
C ALA A 227 -4.18 -23.36 1.27
N ALA A 228 -5.44 -23.25 1.70
CA ALA A 228 -6.53 -24.05 1.15
C ALA A 228 -6.74 -23.77 -0.36
N PHE A 229 -6.66 -22.49 -0.77
CA PHE A 229 -6.76 -22.11 -2.18
C PHE A 229 -5.61 -22.70 -3.01
N LEU A 230 -4.36 -22.63 -2.52
CA LEU A 230 -3.20 -23.27 -3.14
C LEU A 230 -3.41 -24.80 -3.29
N ALA A 231 -3.97 -25.44 -2.27
CA ALA A 231 -4.25 -26.88 -2.29
C ALA A 231 -5.32 -27.26 -3.32
N ILE A 232 -6.42 -26.50 -3.37
CA ILE A 232 -7.53 -26.72 -4.32
C ILE A 232 -7.05 -26.51 -5.77
N THR A 233 -6.16 -25.54 -6.00
CA THR A 233 -5.61 -25.25 -7.34
C THR A 233 -4.41 -26.14 -7.71
N GLY A 234 -3.98 -27.06 -6.83
CA GLY A 234 -2.84 -27.95 -7.07
C GLY A 234 -1.48 -27.24 -7.10
N GLN A 235 -1.38 -26.05 -6.53
CA GLN A 235 -0.20 -25.19 -6.64
C GLN A 235 0.74 -25.21 -5.44
N VAL A 236 0.45 -26.02 -4.43
CA VAL A 236 1.25 -26.09 -3.16
C VAL A 236 2.71 -26.42 -3.43
N GLU A 237 2.97 -27.43 -4.27
CA GLU A 237 4.35 -27.86 -4.57
C GLU A 237 5.14 -26.76 -5.25
N TYR A 238 4.57 -26.11 -6.24
CA TYR A 238 5.22 -25.00 -6.96
C TYR A 238 5.51 -23.81 -6.03
N PHE A 239 4.58 -23.48 -5.14
CA PHE A 239 4.75 -22.43 -4.15
C PHE A 239 5.91 -22.75 -3.19
N ILE A 240 5.94 -23.95 -2.63
CA ILE A 240 7.00 -24.40 -1.71
C ILE A 240 8.36 -24.45 -2.41
N ASN A 241 8.45 -25.02 -3.61
CA ASN A 241 9.68 -25.09 -4.38
C ASN A 241 10.23 -23.70 -4.71
N ASN A 242 9.35 -22.72 -4.95
CA ASN A 242 9.74 -21.33 -5.20
C ASN A 242 10.38 -20.69 -3.94
N ILE A 243 9.85 -20.97 -2.73
CA ILE A 243 10.44 -20.51 -1.47
C ILE A 243 11.86 -21.07 -1.30
N PHE A 244 12.05 -22.37 -1.52
CA PHE A 244 13.35 -23.01 -1.41
C PHE A 244 14.35 -22.50 -2.47
N ARG A 245 13.88 -22.25 -3.70
CA ARG A 245 14.70 -21.67 -4.76
C ARG A 245 15.19 -20.25 -4.38
N LEU A 246 14.35 -19.43 -3.76
CA LEU A 246 14.76 -18.11 -3.28
C LEU A 246 15.86 -18.20 -2.22
N SER A 247 15.74 -19.13 -1.27
CA SER A 247 16.78 -19.33 -0.25
C SER A 247 18.12 -19.76 -0.88
N GLY A 248 18.07 -20.57 -1.93
CA GLY A 248 19.25 -20.97 -2.71
C GLY A 248 19.91 -19.80 -3.43
N ILE A 249 19.13 -18.90 -4.03
CA ILE A 249 19.66 -17.69 -4.71
C ILE A 249 20.29 -16.74 -3.70
N ALA A 250 19.68 -16.56 -2.53
CA ALA A 250 20.21 -15.70 -1.47
C ALA A 250 21.54 -16.23 -0.89
N SER A 251 21.78 -17.53 -0.97
CA SER A 251 23.01 -18.18 -0.46
C SER A 251 24.16 -18.21 -1.47
N THR A 252 23.95 -17.89 -2.75
CA THR A 252 25.01 -17.90 -3.76
C THR A 252 25.94 -16.70 -3.58
N ALA A 253 27.20 -16.97 -3.25
CA ALA A 253 28.24 -15.96 -3.16
C ALA A 253 28.38 -15.22 -4.51
N GLY A 254 28.25 -13.89 -4.47
CA GLY A 254 28.32 -13.04 -5.68
C GLY A 254 26.96 -12.50 -6.14
N SER A 255 25.84 -12.99 -5.59
CA SER A 255 24.57 -12.26 -5.71
C SER A 255 24.71 -10.96 -4.91
N GLY A 256 24.18 -9.83 -5.39
CA GLY A 256 24.12 -8.56 -4.65
C GLY A 256 23.41 -8.64 -3.30
N TYR A 257 23.02 -9.85 -2.87
CA TYR A 257 22.33 -10.21 -1.63
C TYR A 257 23.26 -10.78 -0.54
N SER A 258 24.59 -10.53 -0.60
CA SER A 258 25.47 -10.90 0.52
C SER A 258 25.01 -10.16 1.79
N MET A 259 25.18 -10.79 2.98
CA MET A 259 24.80 -10.15 4.25
C MET A 259 25.48 -8.79 4.45
N GLU A 260 26.70 -8.62 3.94
CA GLU A 260 27.44 -7.36 3.97
C GLU A 260 26.75 -6.29 3.10
N ASN A 261 26.33 -6.64 1.89
CA ASN A 261 25.60 -5.75 1.00
C ASN A 261 24.19 -5.45 1.54
N LEU A 262 23.51 -6.42 2.15
CA LEU A 262 22.22 -6.20 2.80
C LEU A 262 22.36 -5.23 3.99
N TRP A 263 23.38 -5.37 4.82
CA TRP A 263 23.63 -4.44 5.93
C TRP A 263 23.98 -3.03 5.42
N SER A 264 24.85 -2.93 4.43
CA SER A 264 25.22 -1.63 3.87
C SER A 264 24.03 -0.94 3.23
N THR A 265 23.25 -1.65 2.43
CA THR A 265 22.01 -1.11 1.81
C THR A 265 20.98 -0.75 2.85
N PHE A 266 20.81 -1.58 3.90
CA PHE A 266 19.86 -1.29 4.96
C PHE A 266 20.25 -0.04 5.76
N ILE A 267 21.50 0.10 6.12
CA ILE A 267 21.99 1.25 6.92
C ILE A 267 22.03 2.51 6.05
N PHE A 268 22.76 2.49 4.94
CA PHE A 268 22.99 3.68 4.15
C PHE A 268 21.76 4.08 3.34
N GLY A 269 21.01 3.12 2.76
CA GLY A 269 19.77 3.39 2.06
C GLY A 269 18.69 3.98 2.96
N ASN A 270 18.59 3.52 4.22
CA ASN A 270 17.64 4.11 5.17
C ASN A 270 18.11 5.48 5.69
N LEU A 271 19.42 5.71 5.87
CA LEU A 271 19.95 7.02 6.22
C LEU A 271 19.66 8.06 5.15
N ASP A 272 19.83 7.70 3.87
CA ASP A 272 19.49 8.57 2.73
C ASP A 272 17.98 8.85 2.67
N ALA A 273 17.14 7.84 2.91
CA ALA A 273 15.69 8.01 2.94
C ALA A 273 15.24 8.91 4.11
N ILE A 274 15.85 8.75 5.31
CA ILE A 274 15.60 9.61 6.47
C ILE A 274 16.07 11.04 6.20
N ALA A 275 17.27 11.22 5.64
CA ALA A 275 17.80 12.54 5.29
C ALA A 275 16.90 13.26 4.28
N SER A 276 16.45 12.56 3.24
CA SER A 276 15.51 13.08 2.25
C SER A 276 14.17 13.43 2.92
N GLY A 277 13.62 12.55 3.76
CA GLY A 277 12.37 12.80 4.49
C GLY A 277 12.44 14.02 5.41
N VAL A 278 13.56 14.22 6.10
CA VAL A 278 13.79 15.41 6.95
C VAL A 278 13.87 16.68 6.11
N ILE A 279 14.50 16.63 4.93
CA ILE A 279 14.56 17.78 4.01
C ILE A 279 13.16 18.13 3.51
N TYR A 280 12.35 17.16 3.12
CA TYR A 280 10.95 17.39 2.67
C TYR A 280 10.09 17.95 3.80
N LEU A 281 10.23 17.43 5.03
CA LEU A 281 9.53 17.97 6.21
C LEU A 281 9.94 19.40 6.52
N ALA A 282 11.23 19.71 6.47
CA ALA A 282 11.73 21.07 6.69
C ALA A 282 11.23 22.04 5.62
N ALA A 283 11.26 21.62 4.33
CA ALA A 283 10.73 22.42 3.23
C ALA A 283 9.21 22.66 3.38
N SER A 284 8.43 21.66 3.78
CA SER A 284 6.99 21.81 4.00
C SER A 284 6.66 22.72 5.18
N MET A 285 7.50 22.72 6.25
CA MET A 285 7.32 23.64 7.39
C MET A 285 7.67 25.11 7.05
N ILE A 286 8.52 25.34 6.05
CA ILE A 286 8.85 26.71 5.58
C ILE A 286 7.73 27.26 4.68
N LEU A 287 6.97 26.39 4.02
CA LEU A 287 5.87 26.77 3.12
C LEU A 287 4.51 26.89 3.83
N LEU A 288 4.41 26.51 5.09
CA LEU A 288 3.24 26.70 5.97
C LEU A 288 3.36 27.95 6.84
#